data_b1520e3c8d9ef65eadc03cb6a39f3559
#
_entry.id   b1520e3c8d9ef65eadc03cb6a39f3559
#
_cell.length_a   1.000
_cell.length_b   1.000
_cell.length_c   1.000
_cell.angle_alpha   90.00
_cell.angle_beta   90.00
_cell.angle_gamma   90.00
#
_symmetry.space_group_name_H-M   'P 1'
#
loop_
_entity.id
_entity.type
_entity.pdbx_description
1 polymer ?
#
loop_
_entity_poly.entity_id
_entity_poly.type
_entity_poly.pdbx_seq_one_letter_code
_entity_poly.pdbx_strand_id
1 'polypeptide(L)'
;MNYEINKLITGHWALPRPIGKYKIRHPDQILNRLEALIGPYSEKEILHLFCGIAKFPNAKKEIRVDINEEVNPDFKIDLTKEKLPFENDSFDIVYADPPYYKFKPYSFLNEAVRVLKPFGFLVILHQLVYKTPKNCSRWGVISIGTGPNMRLRALNIFRKNKEED
;
A
#
# COMPACT_ATOMS: atom_id res chain seq x y z
N MET A 1 -11.62 -18.72 -27.25
CA MET A 1 -10.35 -18.25 -26.65
C MET A 1 -10.58 -16.82 -26.18
N ASN A 2 -10.99 -16.63 -24.91
CA ASN A 2 -11.18 -15.29 -24.33
C ASN A 2 -9.82 -14.81 -23.86
N TYR A 3 -9.19 -13.97 -24.63
CA TYR A 3 -8.06 -13.17 -24.15
C TYR A 3 -8.64 -12.07 -23.23
N GLU A 4 -8.76 -12.34 -21.94
CA GLU A 4 -8.79 -11.26 -20.97
C GLU A 4 -7.44 -10.55 -21.06
N ILE A 5 -7.43 -9.45 -21.77
CA ILE A 5 -6.31 -8.51 -21.76
C ILE A 5 -6.33 -7.94 -20.33
N ASN A 6 -5.48 -8.47 -19.46
CA ASN A 6 -5.18 -7.87 -18.16
C ASN A 6 -4.58 -6.48 -18.43
N LYS A 7 -5.45 -5.50 -18.59
CA LYS A 7 -5.05 -4.14 -18.90
C LYS A 7 -4.37 -3.54 -17.69
N LEU A 8 -3.02 -3.52 -17.71
CA LEU A 8 -2.22 -2.85 -16.71
C LEU A 8 -2.67 -1.40 -16.59
N ILE A 9 -3.07 -0.98 -15.39
CA ILE A 9 -3.41 0.41 -15.13
C ILE A 9 -2.12 1.21 -14.99
N THR A 10 -1.96 2.21 -15.85
CA THR A 10 -0.85 3.15 -15.80
C THR A 10 -1.38 4.58 -15.84
N GLY A 11 -0.63 5.51 -15.26
CA GLY A 11 -1.04 6.90 -15.28
C GLY A 11 -0.12 7.80 -14.47
N HIS A 12 -0.49 9.08 -14.43
CA HIS A 12 0.16 10.08 -13.60
C HIS A 12 -0.91 10.85 -12.83
N TRP A 13 -0.73 10.95 -11.51
CA TRP A 13 -1.56 11.80 -10.67
C TRP A 13 -0.75 13.00 -10.18
N ALA A 14 -1.15 14.19 -10.60
CA ALA A 14 -0.72 15.42 -9.98
C ALA A 14 -1.62 15.66 -8.75
N LEU A 15 -1.05 15.62 -7.56
CA LEU A 15 -1.75 15.77 -6.30
C LEU A 15 -1.30 17.04 -5.58
N PRO A 16 -2.18 17.68 -4.76
CA PRO A 16 -1.79 18.80 -3.93
C PRO A 16 -0.66 18.41 -2.97
N ARG A 17 0.16 19.39 -2.61
CA ARG A 17 1.11 19.19 -1.50
C ARG A 17 0.35 18.99 -0.20
N PRO A 18 0.78 18.06 0.65
CA PRO A 18 0.23 17.97 2.00
C PRO A 18 0.43 19.28 2.76
N ILE A 19 -0.64 19.81 3.35
CA ILE A 19 -0.60 21.03 4.15
C ILE A 19 -0.23 20.65 5.59
N GLY A 20 0.83 21.28 6.16
CA GLY A 20 1.20 21.16 7.57
C GLY A 20 2.68 20.88 7.83
N LYS A 21 3.07 20.95 9.12
CA LYS A 21 4.46 20.88 9.61
C LYS A 21 5.10 19.48 9.53
N TYR A 22 4.34 18.44 9.28
CA TYR A 22 4.84 17.07 9.31
C TYR A 22 5.43 16.66 7.96
N LYS A 23 6.71 16.30 7.96
CA LYS A 23 7.46 15.83 6.77
C LYS A 23 6.98 14.45 6.25
N ILE A 24 6.08 13.79 6.97
CA ILE A 24 5.66 12.41 6.71
C ILE A 24 4.14 12.40 6.49
N ARG A 25 3.70 12.94 5.36
CA ARG A 25 2.30 12.83 4.94
C ARG A 25 2.18 12.18 3.59
N HIS A 26 1.18 11.32 3.46
CA HIS A 26 0.66 10.95 2.18
C HIS A 26 0.26 12.21 1.38
N PRO A 27 0.40 12.21 0.06
CA PRO A 27 -0.24 13.21 -0.76
C PRO A 27 -1.73 13.24 -0.45
N ASP A 28 -2.27 14.44 -0.25
CA ASP A 28 -3.71 14.59 -0.07
C ASP A 28 -4.45 13.97 -1.28
N GLN A 29 -5.59 13.36 -1.02
CA GLN A 29 -6.45 12.69 -2.01
C GLN A 29 -5.92 11.38 -2.61
N ILE A 30 -4.71 10.92 -2.28
CA ILE A 30 -4.22 9.64 -2.85
C ILE A 30 -5.14 8.48 -2.47
N LEU A 31 -5.59 8.41 -1.21
CA LEU A 31 -6.46 7.33 -0.75
C LEU A 31 -7.85 7.39 -1.41
N ASN A 32 -8.42 8.58 -1.61
CA ASN A 32 -9.71 8.74 -2.31
C ASN A 32 -9.62 8.28 -3.78
N ARG A 33 -8.50 8.61 -4.46
CA ARG A 33 -8.29 8.14 -5.83
C ARG A 33 -8.03 6.64 -5.90
N LEU A 34 -7.34 6.10 -4.91
CA LEU A 34 -7.12 4.66 -4.81
C LEU A 34 -8.45 3.93 -4.60
N GLU A 35 -9.34 4.44 -3.72
CA GLU A 35 -10.68 3.89 -3.51
C GLU A 35 -11.49 3.81 -4.81
N ALA A 36 -11.43 4.84 -5.64
CA ALA A 36 -12.09 4.85 -6.94
C ALA A 36 -11.58 3.76 -7.90
N LEU A 37 -10.34 3.28 -7.71
CA LEU A 37 -9.74 2.21 -8.52
C LEU A 37 -10.06 0.80 -8.00
N ILE A 38 -9.99 0.60 -6.68
CA ILE A 38 -10.02 -0.74 -6.07
C ILE A 38 -11.30 -1.04 -5.30
N GLY A 39 -12.25 -0.11 -5.32
CA GLY A 39 -13.57 -0.23 -4.67
C GLY A 39 -13.62 0.35 -3.25
N PRO A 40 -14.84 0.45 -2.69
CA PRO A 40 -15.09 1.17 -1.45
C PRO A 40 -14.39 0.54 -0.25
N TYR A 41 -13.80 1.38 0.59
CA TYR A 41 -13.12 0.94 1.81
C TYR A 41 -14.10 0.50 2.91
N SER A 42 -15.34 0.96 2.86
CA SER A 42 -16.40 0.57 3.82
C SER A 42 -16.69 -0.94 3.84
N GLU A 43 -16.24 -1.66 2.84
CA GLU A 43 -16.38 -3.12 2.75
C GLU A 43 -15.08 -3.88 3.02
N LYS A 44 -13.97 -3.18 3.31
CA LYS A 44 -12.63 -3.74 3.33
C LYS A 44 -12.01 -3.79 4.73
N GLU A 45 -11.30 -4.87 5.01
CA GLU A 45 -10.36 -4.97 6.12
C GLU A 45 -8.97 -4.62 5.61
N ILE A 46 -8.41 -3.54 6.14
CA ILE A 46 -7.19 -2.91 5.64
C ILE A 46 -6.07 -3.04 6.66
N LEU A 47 -4.91 -3.53 6.22
CA LEU A 47 -3.67 -3.46 6.97
C LEU A 47 -2.82 -2.32 6.42
N HIS A 48 -2.53 -1.34 7.26
CA HIS A 48 -1.75 -0.16 6.92
C HIS A 48 -0.36 -0.25 7.54
N LEU A 49 0.62 -0.63 6.75
CA LEU A 49 2.02 -0.78 7.15
C LEU A 49 2.77 0.55 6.95
N PHE A 50 3.67 0.89 7.87
CA PHE A 50 4.36 2.18 7.91
C PHE A 50 3.34 3.32 7.88
N CYS A 51 2.34 3.22 8.75
CA CYS A 51 1.11 3.99 8.64
C CYS A 51 1.29 5.49 8.87
N GLY A 52 2.36 5.90 9.55
CA GLY A 52 2.52 7.30 9.92
C GLY A 52 1.26 7.86 10.59
N ILE A 53 0.85 9.06 10.21
CA ILE A 53 -0.37 9.70 10.74
C ILE A 53 -1.59 9.55 9.82
N ALA A 54 -1.42 8.94 8.63
CA ALA A 54 -2.51 8.78 7.67
C ALA A 54 -3.52 7.75 8.17
N LYS A 55 -4.79 7.93 7.76
CA LYS A 55 -5.89 7.00 8.02
C LYS A 55 -6.73 6.82 6.77
N PHE A 56 -7.21 5.62 6.58
CA PHE A 56 -8.15 5.31 5.50
C PHE A 56 -9.53 5.88 5.83
N PRO A 57 -10.14 6.67 4.93
CA PRO A 57 -11.47 7.20 5.15
C PRO A 57 -12.50 6.05 5.09
N ASN A 58 -13.39 5.99 6.06
CA ASN A 58 -14.54 5.08 6.09
C ASN A 58 -14.21 3.57 5.91
N ALA A 59 -13.00 3.13 6.25
CA ALA A 59 -12.67 1.71 6.21
C ALA A 59 -13.59 0.90 7.15
N LYS A 60 -14.03 -0.29 6.71
CA LYS A 60 -14.75 -1.23 7.58
C LYS A 60 -13.93 -1.54 8.82
N LYS A 61 -12.63 -1.80 8.62
CA LYS A 61 -11.64 -1.98 9.67
C LYS A 61 -10.27 -1.57 9.13
N GLU A 62 -9.53 -0.75 9.87
CA GLU A 62 -8.13 -0.46 9.60
C GLU A 62 -7.29 -0.90 10.78
N ILE A 63 -6.24 -1.68 10.52
CA ILE A 63 -5.18 -1.99 11.49
C ILE A 63 -3.92 -1.28 11.05
N ARG A 64 -3.37 -0.45 11.94
CA ARG A 64 -2.23 0.43 11.67
C ARG A 64 -0.98 -0.12 12.34
N VAL A 65 0.09 -0.29 11.56
CA VAL A 65 1.37 -0.81 12.02
C VAL A 65 2.48 0.17 11.71
N ASP A 66 3.27 0.52 12.71
CA ASP A 66 4.45 1.38 12.57
C ASP A 66 5.46 1.04 13.66
N ILE A 67 6.74 1.36 13.46
CA ILE A 67 7.77 1.26 14.49
C ILE A 67 7.74 2.50 15.43
N ASN A 68 7.24 3.63 14.92
CA ASN A 68 7.17 4.88 15.67
C ASN A 68 5.90 4.96 16.50
N GLU A 69 6.03 4.92 17.82
CA GLU A 69 4.92 5.06 18.78
C GLU A 69 4.22 6.43 18.71
N GLU A 70 4.92 7.48 18.32
CA GLU A 70 4.35 8.85 18.28
C GLU A 70 3.21 8.99 17.25
N VAL A 71 3.12 8.09 16.26
CA VAL A 71 2.02 8.07 15.30
C VAL A 71 0.80 7.28 15.79
N ASN A 72 0.87 6.77 17.03
CA ASN A 72 -0.18 6.00 17.69
C ASN A 72 -0.70 4.83 16.82
N PRO A 73 0.17 3.86 16.47
CA PRO A 73 -0.23 2.67 15.73
C PRO A 73 -0.99 1.69 16.63
N ASP A 74 -1.79 0.78 16.04
CA ASP A 74 -2.41 -0.32 16.78
C ASP A 74 -1.36 -1.36 17.19
N PHE A 75 -0.31 -1.54 16.37
CA PHE A 75 0.81 -2.43 16.64
C PHE A 75 2.13 -1.72 16.36
N LYS A 76 3.03 -1.74 17.35
CA LYS A 76 4.41 -1.32 17.17
C LYS A 76 5.25 -2.50 16.72
N ILE A 77 5.68 -2.52 15.45
CA ILE A 77 6.42 -3.65 14.86
C ILE A 77 7.55 -3.10 13.98
N ASP A 78 8.75 -3.65 14.16
CA ASP A 78 9.88 -3.46 13.23
C ASP A 78 9.72 -4.42 12.02
N LEU A 79 9.06 -3.95 10.97
CA LEU A 79 8.81 -4.72 9.75
C LEU A 79 10.07 -5.15 8.97
N THR A 80 11.27 -4.75 9.44
CA THR A 80 12.53 -5.23 8.89
C THR A 80 13.02 -6.53 9.53
N LYS A 81 12.47 -6.88 10.70
CA LYS A 81 12.94 -7.98 11.56
C LYS A 81 11.84 -8.91 12.05
N GLU A 82 10.63 -8.36 12.20
CA GLU A 82 9.54 -9.06 12.88
C GLU A 82 8.48 -9.53 11.88
N LYS A 83 7.83 -10.65 12.22
CA LYS A 83 6.66 -11.11 11.49
C LYS A 83 5.41 -10.38 11.95
N LEU A 84 4.45 -10.27 11.05
CA LEU A 84 3.13 -9.75 11.39
C LEU A 84 2.33 -10.76 12.23
N PRO A 85 1.73 -10.35 13.35
CA PRO A 85 0.97 -11.25 14.26
C PRO A 85 -0.45 -11.51 13.75
N PHE A 86 -0.60 -11.69 12.44
CA PHE A 86 -1.88 -11.97 11.80
C PHE A 86 -1.83 -13.29 11.04
N GLU A 87 -2.97 -13.93 10.94
CA GLU A 87 -3.13 -15.14 10.15
C GLU A 87 -2.98 -14.89 8.65
N ASN A 88 -2.76 -15.95 7.88
CA ASN A 88 -2.78 -15.88 6.42
C ASN A 88 -4.16 -15.37 5.95
N ASP A 89 -4.20 -14.70 4.82
CA ASP A 89 -5.45 -14.34 4.14
C ASP A 89 -6.45 -13.53 4.98
N SER A 90 -5.93 -12.63 5.84
CA SER A 90 -6.73 -11.85 6.79
C SER A 90 -7.27 -10.55 6.23
N PHE A 91 -6.58 -9.92 5.27
CA PHE A 91 -6.87 -8.56 4.83
C PHE A 91 -7.24 -8.47 3.35
N ASP A 92 -8.20 -7.60 3.03
CA ASP A 92 -8.59 -7.31 1.64
C ASP A 92 -7.60 -6.38 0.94
N ILE A 93 -6.98 -5.50 1.73
CA ILE A 93 -5.96 -4.54 1.26
C ILE A 93 -4.80 -4.54 2.25
N VAL A 94 -3.57 -4.61 1.72
CA VAL A 94 -2.35 -4.25 2.45
C VAL A 94 -1.77 -3.03 1.77
N TYR A 95 -1.71 -1.91 2.48
CA TYR A 95 -1.13 -0.66 2.02
C TYR A 95 0.17 -0.38 2.76
N ALA A 96 1.21 0.07 2.06
CA ALA A 96 2.50 0.37 2.64
C ALA A 96 3.11 1.65 2.06
N ASP A 97 3.62 2.55 2.92
CA ASP A 97 4.45 3.71 2.55
C ASP A 97 5.79 3.63 3.30
N PRO A 98 6.67 2.68 2.93
CA PRO A 98 7.91 2.45 3.66
C PRO A 98 8.88 3.62 3.52
N PRO A 99 9.76 3.84 4.52
CA PRO A 99 10.75 4.91 4.47
C PRO A 99 11.71 4.75 3.28
N TYR A 100 12.10 5.88 2.66
CA TYR A 100 12.90 5.88 1.43
C TYR A 100 14.39 5.70 1.65
N TYR A 101 14.87 5.87 2.89
CA TYR A 101 16.30 5.84 3.23
C TYR A 101 16.58 4.78 4.30
N LYS A 102 17.74 4.13 4.18
CA LYS A 102 18.22 3.12 5.14
C LYS A 102 17.27 1.94 5.38
N PHE A 103 16.39 1.65 4.43
CA PHE A 103 15.41 0.61 4.50
C PHE A 103 15.66 -0.45 3.41
N LYS A 104 15.53 -1.73 3.75
CA LYS A 104 15.54 -2.81 2.76
C LYS A 104 14.16 -2.88 2.12
N PRO A 105 13.97 -2.36 0.88
CA PRO A 105 12.64 -2.09 0.33
C PRO A 105 11.75 -3.32 0.15
N TYR A 106 12.33 -4.52 0.26
CA TYR A 106 11.60 -5.78 0.07
C TYR A 106 11.42 -6.61 1.34
N SER A 107 11.92 -6.15 2.51
CA SER A 107 11.94 -6.95 3.74
C SER A 107 10.56 -7.37 4.24
N PHE A 108 9.55 -6.53 4.03
CA PHE A 108 8.17 -6.76 4.50
C PHE A 108 7.27 -7.49 3.49
N LEU A 109 7.69 -7.66 2.23
CA LEU A 109 6.81 -8.11 1.14
C LEU A 109 6.23 -9.50 1.37
N ASN A 110 7.03 -10.44 1.84
CA ASN A 110 6.57 -11.82 2.05
C ASN A 110 5.44 -11.87 3.09
N GLU A 111 5.57 -11.11 4.18
CA GLU A 111 4.56 -11.01 5.20
C GLU A 111 3.31 -10.26 4.69
N ALA A 112 3.50 -9.18 3.94
CA ALA A 112 2.39 -8.44 3.33
C ALA A 112 1.56 -9.33 2.39
N VAL A 113 2.21 -10.16 1.56
CA VAL A 113 1.52 -11.10 0.67
C VAL A 113 0.90 -12.26 1.46
N ARG A 114 1.55 -12.75 2.52
CA ARG A 114 1.02 -13.83 3.35
C ARG A 114 -0.33 -13.46 3.97
N VAL A 115 -0.42 -12.28 4.57
CA VAL A 115 -1.63 -11.84 5.27
C VAL A 115 -2.71 -11.28 4.34
N LEU A 116 -2.40 -11.07 3.06
CA LEU A 116 -3.35 -10.59 2.06
C LEU A 116 -4.22 -11.73 1.57
N LYS A 117 -5.53 -11.54 1.51
CA LYS A 117 -6.49 -12.51 0.95
C LYS A 117 -6.23 -12.75 -0.55
N PRO A 118 -6.57 -13.94 -1.08
CA PRO A 118 -6.67 -14.15 -2.53
C PRO A 118 -7.52 -13.05 -3.19
N PHE A 119 -7.05 -12.55 -4.32
CA PHE A 119 -7.64 -11.40 -5.04
C PHE A 119 -7.61 -10.06 -4.29
N GLY A 120 -7.04 -9.98 -3.10
CA GLY A 120 -6.79 -8.74 -2.39
C GLY A 120 -5.72 -7.88 -3.06
N PHE A 121 -5.63 -6.62 -2.67
CA PHE A 121 -4.70 -5.66 -3.24
C PHE A 121 -3.54 -5.35 -2.30
N LEU A 122 -2.30 -5.54 -2.79
CA LEU A 122 -1.09 -4.98 -2.18
C LEU A 122 -0.76 -3.67 -2.89
N VAL A 123 -0.75 -2.59 -2.13
CA VAL A 123 -0.48 -1.24 -2.64
C VAL A 123 0.74 -0.67 -1.94
N ILE A 124 1.75 -0.26 -2.72
CA ILE A 124 3.00 0.27 -2.17
C ILE A 124 3.29 1.63 -2.80
N LEU A 125 3.33 2.67 -1.95
CA LEU A 125 3.76 4.01 -2.33
C LEU A 125 5.26 4.17 -2.04
N HIS A 126 6.09 4.30 -3.07
CA HIS A 126 7.53 4.45 -2.90
C HIS A 126 8.18 5.18 -4.07
N GLN A 127 9.45 5.55 -3.97
CA GLN A 127 10.23 6.11 -5.10
C GLN A 127 10.65 5.04 -6.12
N LEU A 128 10.47 3.76 -5.81
CA LEU A 128 10.83 2.64 -6.68
C LEU A 128 9.60 2.00 -7.30
N VAL A 129 9.76 1.52 -8.53
CA VAL A 129 8.84 0.54 -9.10
C VAL A 129 9.29 -0.84 -8.60
N TYR A 130 8.48 -1.45 -7.76
CA TYR A 130 8.78 -2.75 -7.16
C TYR A 130 8.67 -3.87 -8.18
N LYS A 131 9.49 -4.91 -8.05
CA LYS A 131 9.26 -6.18 -8.75
C LYS A 131 7.94 -6.78 -8.27
N THR A 132 7.26 -7.50 -9.16
CA THR A 132 6.04 -8.22 -8.80
C THR A 132 6.37 -9.28 -7.74
N PRO A 133 5.74 -9.25 -6.57
CA PRO A 133 5.94 -10.26 -5.54
C PRO A 133 5.51 -11.65 -6.02
N LYS A 134 6.09 -12.70 -5.40
CA LYS A 134 5.63 -14.07 -5.64
C LYS A 134 4.13 -14.18 -5.31
N ASN A 135 3.40 -14.99 -6.04
CA ASN A 135 1.95 -15.20 -5.90
C ASN A 135 1.09 -13.92 -6.12
N CYS A 136 1.64 -12.93 -6.80
CA CYS A 136 0.91 -11.73 -7.21
C CYS A 136 1.02 -11.49 -8.70
N SER A 137 0.04 -10.76 -9.23
CA SER A 137 0.07 -10.18 -10.57
C SER A 137 0.15 -8.65 -10.45
N ARG A 138 0.90 -8.02 -11.34
CA ARG A 138 0.92 -6.56 -11.40
C ARG A 138 -0.41 -6.06 -11.95
N TRP A 139 -1.10 -5.25 -11.15
CA TRP A 139 -2.38 -4.66 -11.54
C TRP A 139 -2.21 -3.24 -12.07
N GLY A 140 -1.28 -2.47 -11.50
CA GLY A 140 -1.01 -1.11 -11.98
C GLY A 140 0.29 -0.50 -11.45
N VAL A 141 0.73 0.56 -12.12
CA VAL A 141 1.76 1.49 -11.66
C VAL A 141 1.33 2.91 -12.02
N ILE A 142 1.21 3.77 -11.02
CA ILE A 142 0.79 5.16 -11.19
C ILE A 142 1.90 6.06 -10.65
N SER A 143 2.36 7.00 -11.47
CA SER A 143 3.30 8.02 -11.05
C SER A 143 2.57 9.09 -10.23
N ILE A 144 3.11 9.46 -9.08
CA ILE A 144 2.55 10.47 -8.17
C ILE A 144 3.48 11.66 -8.11
N GLY A 145 3.00 12.81 -8.57
CA GLY A 145 3.67 14.11 -8.44
C GLY A 145 2.90 15.02 -7.48
N THR A 146 3.61 15.69 -6.55
CA THR A 146 2.99 16.55 -5.52
C THR A 146 3.45 18.01 -5.60
N GLY A 147 3.74 18.50 -6.78
CA GLY A 147 4.14 19.88 -7.04
C GLY A 147 5.60 20.04 -7.43
N PRO A 148 6.07 21.27 -7.70
CA PRO A 148 7.43 21.54 -8.16
C PRO A 148 8.46 21.19 -7.09
N ASN A 149 9.65 20.76 -7.52
CA ASN A 149 10.77 20.35 -6.68
C ASN A 149 10.48 19.14 -5.76
N MET A 150 9.41 18.39 -6.01
CA MET A 150 9.09 17.15 -5.31
C MET A 150 9.54 15.94 -6.14
N ARG A 151 10.07 14.93 -5.43
CA ARG A 151 10.41 13.66 -6.09
C ARG A 151 9.14 12.94 -6.51
N LEU A 152 9.17 12.36 -7.70
CA LEU A 152 8.12 11.46 -8.12
C LEU A 152 8.12 10.20 -7.23
N ARG A 153 6.92 9.69 -6.99
CA ARG A 153 6.70 8.40 -6.34
C ARG A 153 5.93 7.47 -7.28
N ALA A 154 6.09 6.19 -7.10
CA ALA A 154 5.34 5.17 -7.80
C ALA A 154 4.33 4.55 -6.82
N LEU A 155 3.06 4.61 -7.16
CA LEU A 155 2.02 3.80 -6.52
C LEU A 155 2.00 2.46 -7.26
N ASN A 156 2.61 1.46 -6.63
CA ASN A 156 2.65 0.09 -7.14
C ASN A 156 1.41 -0.65 -6.66
N ILE A 157 0.64 -1.22 -7.56
CA ILE A 157 -0.58 -1.96 -7.23
C ILE A 157 -0.44 -3.38 -7.75
N PHE A 158 -0.55 -4.34 -6.85
CA PHE A 158 -0.52 -5.77 -7.15
C PHE A 158 -1.81 -6.42 -6.66
N ARG A 159 -2.19 -7.50 -7.30
CA ARG A 159 -3.31 -8.35 -6.89
C ARG A 159 -2.79 -9.73 -6.54
N LYS A 160 -3.14 -10.26 -5.36
CA LYS A 160 -2.77 -11.63 -4.99
C LYS A 160 -3.52 -12.62 -5.89
N ASN A 161 -2.79 -13.58 -6.43
CA ASN A 161 -3.38 -14.65 -7.22
C ASN A 161 -4.16 -15.61 -6.31
N LYS A 162 -5.06 -16.39 -6.88
CA LYS A 162 -5.59 -17.57 -6.22
C LYS A 162 -4.45 -18.59 -6.07
N GLU A 163 -4.32 -19.22 -4.92
CA GLU A 163 -3.45 -20.38 -4.80
C GLU A 163 -4.04 -21.47 -5.69
N GLU A 164 -3.22 -22.01 -6.59
CA GLU A 164 -3.57 -23.22 -7.32
C GLU A 164 -3.37 -24.38 -6.34
N ASP A 165 -4.43 -25.17 -6.16
CA ASP A 165 -4.44 -26.40 -5.34
C ASP A 165 -3.46 -27.44 -5.92
#